data_4f0121e077ac705a8d8eb21a665f36dd
#
_entry.id   4f0121e077ac705a8d8eb21a665f36dd
#
_cell.length_a   1.000
_cell.length_b   1.000
_cell.length_c   1.000
_cell.angle_alpha   90.00
_cell.angle_beta   90.00
_cell.angle_gamma   90.00
#
_symmetry.space_group_name_H-M   'P 1'
#
loop_
_entity.id
_entity.type
_entity.pdbx_description
1 polymer ?
#
loop_
_entity_poly.entity_id
_entity_poly.type
_entity_poly.pdbx_seq_one_letter_code
_entity_poly.pdbx_strand_id
1 'polypeptide(L)'
;MEMYADRDSRGGILEPEGTVEIRFRRKDLVKTMRRVDPVYIQLAERLGTPELSPADRKELEAKLKEREEFLAPMYQQVAMQFADLHDTPGRMQEKGAITDVLDWKTSRTFFYWRLRRLLLEEVVKGKIHEANPELTDGQIQAMLRRWFVEVEGTVKAYLWDSNKDLVEWLEKQLTEEEGVRSVVEENIKYISRDYVLKQIRSLVQANPEVAMDSIVHMTQHISPTQRAEVVRILSTMDSPSST
;
A
#
# COMPACT_ATOMS: atom_id res chain seq x y z
N MET A 1 3.01 -9.69 0.89
CA MET A 1 1.81 -10.52 0.60
C MET A 1 0.64 -9.58 0.38
N GLU A 2 -0.13 -9.77 -0.70
CA GLU A 2 -1.31 -8.97 -1.00
C GLU A 2 -2.55 -9.81 -0.73
N MET A 3 -3.58 -9.21 -0.18
CA MET A 3 -4.86 -9.86 0.10
C MET A 3 -5.98 -9.11 -0.60
N TYR A 4 -6.89 -9.85 -1.20
CA TYR A 4 -8.02 -9.33 -1.96
C TYR A 4 -9.31 -10.01 -1.50
N ALA A 5 -10.41 -9.28 -1.58
CA ALA A 5 -11.73 -9.82 -1.26
C ALA A 5 -12.71 -9.55 -2.40
N ASP A 6 -13.64 -10.47 -2.62
CA ASP A 6 -14.75 -10.24 -3.52
C ASP A 6 -15.70 -9.18 -2.93
N ARG A 7 -16.27 -8.35 -3.78
CA ARG A 7 -17.17 -7.25 -3.38
C ARG A 7 -18.35 -7.71 -2.53
N ASP A 8 -18.86 -8.91 -2.80
CA ASP A 8 -20.03 -9.47 -2.12
C ASP A 8 -19.66 -10.38 -0.93
N SER A 9 -18.35 -10.54 -0.65
CA SER A 9 -17.86 -11.34 0.47
C SER A 9 -18.06 -10.66 1.83
N ARG A 10 -17.82 -11.42 2.89
CA ARG A 10 -17.76 -10.93 4.27
C ARG A 10 -16.51 -11.48 4.94
N GLY A 11 -15.86 -10.66 5.74
CA GLY A 11 -14.61 -10.99 6.43
C GLY A 11 -14.80 -11.48 7.88
N GLY A 12 -16.03 -11.70 8.30
CA GLY A 12 -16.36 -12.23 9.63
C GLY A 12 -15.99 -13.72 9.77
N ILE A 13 -15.53 -14.10 10.98
CA ILE A 13 -15.31 -15.51 11.34
C ILE A 13 -16.65 -16.21 11.59
N LEU A 14 -17.65 -15.47 12.07
CA LEU A 14 -19.00 -15.91 12.36
C LEU A 14 -19.98 -15.14 11.49
N GLU A 15 -21.09 -15.79 11.15
CA GLU A 15 -22.22 -15.10 10.55
C GLU A 15 -22.78 -14.03 11.49
N PRO A 16 -23.51 -13.01 10.97
CA PRO A 16 -24.02 -11.90 11.78
C PRO A 16 -24.80 -12.35 13.02
N GLU A 17 -25.60 -13.42 12.90
CA GLU A 17 -26.38 -14.01 14.02
C GLU A 17 -25.46 -14.47 15.14
N GLY A 18 -24.45 -15.28 14.81
CA GLY A 18 -23.49 -15.79 15.79
C GLY A 18 -22.67 -14.67 16.42
N THR A 19 -22.30 -13.64 15.65
CA THR A 19 -21.63 -12.46 16.16
C THR A 19 -22.49 -11.69 17.15
N VAL A 20 -23.81 -11.55 16.87
CA VAL A 20 -24.76 -10.85 17.75
C VAL A 20 -24.95 -11.63 19.06
N GLU A 21 -25.08 -12.95 19.03
CA GLU A 21 -25.21 -13.76 20.24
C GLU A 21 -24.03 -13.60 21.21
N ILE A 22 -22.83 -13.43 20.69
CA ILE A 22 -21.62 -13.29 21.49
C ILE A 22 -21.40 -11.85 21.96
N ARG A 23 -21.51 -10.87 21.04
CA ARG A 23 -21.13 -9.48 21.28
C ARG A 23 -22.26 -8.59 21.77
N PHE A 24 -23.50 -8.85 21.32
CA PHE A 24 -24.69 -8.06 21.64
C PHE A 24 -25.70 -8.88 22.43
N ARG A 25 -25.28 -9.33 23.61
CA ARG A 25 -26.12 -10.15 24.48
C ARG A 25 -27.41 -9.41 24.87
N ARG A 26 -28.47 -10.16 25.21
CA ARG A 26 -29.78 -9.58 25.58
C ARG A 26 -29.67 -8.42 26.56
N LYS A 27 -28.79 -8.51 27.56
CA LYS A 27 -28.55 -7.42 28.53
C LYS A 27 -28.07 -6.12 27.87
N ASP A 28 -27.28 -6.21 26.78
CA ASP A 28 -26.72 -5.05 26.08
C ASP A 28 -27.80 -4.42 25.18
N LEU A 29 -28.66 -5.24 24.57
CA LEU A 29 -29.83 -4.76 23.82
C LEU A 29 -30.80 -4.03 24.77
N VAL A 30 -31.12 -4.62 25.93
CA VAL A 30 -31.98 -3.98 26.95
C VAL A 30 -31.34 -2.68 27.44
N LYS A 31 -30.06 -2.62 27.67
CA LYS A 31 -29.34 -1.38 28.02
C LYS A 31 -29.53 -0.29 26.97
N THR A 32 -29.54 -0.67 25.69
CA THR A 32 -29.78 0.26 24.57
C THR A 32 -31.27 0.71 24.55
N MET A 33 -32.23 -0.21 24.75
CA MET A 33 -33.67 0.11 24.86
C MET A 33 -33.90 1.14 25.97
N ARG A 34 -33.31 0.94 27.15
CA ARG A 34 -33.37 1.87 28.29
C ARG A 34 -32.92 3.28 27.97
N ARG A 35 -32.01 3.43 27.02
CA ARG A 35 -31.44 4.72 26.64
C ARG A 35 -32.20 5.41 25.53
N VAL A 36 -32.84 4.64 24.64
CA VAL A 36 -33.34 5.16 23.35
C VAL A 36 -34.85 5.08 23.23
N ASP A 37 -35.52 4.07 23.83
CA ASP A 37 -36.97 3.91 23.71
C ASP A 37 -37.73 4.83 24.69
N PRO A 38 -38.54 5.79 24.18
CA PRO A 38 -39.21 6.76 25.04
C PRO A 38 -40.26 6.13 25.97
N VAL A 39 -40.91 5.04 25.52
CA VAL A 39 -41.91 4.35 26.37
C VAL A 39 -41.20 3.61 27.51
N TYR A 40 -40.09 2.97 27.19
CA TYR A 40 -39.27 2.30 28.22
C TYR A 40 -38.78 3.30 29.25
N ILE A 41 -38.28 4.46 28.82
CA ILE A 41 -37.76 5.53 29.70
C ILE A 41 -38.88 5.99 30.65
N GLN A 42 -40.07 6.30 30.15
CA GLN A 42 -41.21 6.74 30.96
C GLN A 42 -41.62 5.68 31.99
N LEU A 43 -41.69 4.40 31.60
CA LEU A 43 -42.01 3.30 32.51
C LEU A 43 -40.95 3.13 33.60
N ALA A 44 -39.66 3.24 33.23
CA ALA A 44 -38.56 3.13 34.15
C ALA A 44 -38.49 4.31 35.14
N GLU A 45 -38.76 5.54 34.69
CA GLU A 45 -38.87 6.73 35.55
C GLU A 45 -39.99 6.57 36.58
N ARG A 46 -41.16 6.11 36.14
CA ARG A 46 -42.28 5.84 37.06
C ARG A 46 -41.94 4.76 38.08
N LEU A 47 -41.25 3.70 37.68
CA LEU A 47 -40.79 2.64 38.59
C LEU A 47 -39.80 3.15 39.64
N GLY A 48 -39.02 4.20 39.32
CA GLY A 48 -38.08 4.86 40.23
C GLY A 48 -38.72 5.73 41.31
N THR A 49 -40.06 5.96 41.26
CA THR A 49 -40.76 6.80 42.23
C THR A 49 -40.83 6.11 43.61
N PRO A 50 -40.38 6.76 44.70
CA PRO A 50 -40.28 6.11 46.02
C PRO A 50 -41.63 5.67 46.64
N GLU A 51 -42.73 6.30 46.30
CA GLU A 51 -44.04 6.12 46.92
C GLU A 51 -44.97 5.10 46.23
N LEU A 52 -44.40 4.21 45.40
CA LEU A 52 -45.15 3.19 44.68
C LEU A 52 -45.65 2.07 45.59
N SER A 53 -46.94 1.71 45.45
CA SER A 53 -47.43 0.50 46.10
C SER A 53 -46.76 -0.77 45.54
N PRO A 54 -46.68 -1.85 46.34
CA PRO A 54 -46.13 -3.11 45.83
C PRO A 54 -46.88 -3.69 44.64
N ALA A 55 -48.19 -3.43 44.54
CA ALA A 55 -49.01 -3.86 43.39
C ALA A 55 -48.67 -3.07 42.12
N ASP A 56 -48.59 -1.75 42.21
CA ASP A 56 -48.24 -0.87 41.07
C ASP A 56 -46.82 -1.14 40.58
N ARG A 57 -45.89 -1.39 41.48
CA ARG A 57 -44.53 -1.76 41.15
C ARG A 57 -44.49 -3.03 40.29
N LYS A 58 -45.19 -4.08 40.71
CA LYS A 58 -45.29 -5.34 39.98
C LYS A 58 -45.94 -5.15 38.61
N GLU A 59 -46.94 -4.30 38.51
CA GLU A 59 -47.59 -3.98 37.22
C GLU A 59 -46.62 -3.25 36.27
N LEU A 60 -45.87 -2.26 36.76
CA LEU A 60 -44.87 -1.55 35.97
C LEU A 60 -43.72 -2.44 35.51
N GLU A 61 -43.25 -3.34 36.38
CA GLU A 61 -42.22 -4.35 36.01
C GLU A 61 -42.73 -5.29 34.92
N ALA A 62 -44.02 -5.71 34.97
CA ALA A 62 -44.62 -6.53 33.92
C ALA A 62 -44.69 -5.76 32.58
N LYS A 63 -45.12 -4.49 32.62
CA LYS A 63 -45.15 -3.63 31.42
C LYS A 63 -43.77 -3.38 30.82
N LEU A 64 -42.74 -3.19 31.64
CA LEU A 64 -41.37 -3.08 31.19
C LEU A 64 -40.88 -4.36 30.48
N LYS A 65 -41.16 -5.52 31.08
CA LYS A 65 -40.82 -6.80 30.49
C LYS A 65 -41.55 -7.04 29.16
N GLU A 66 -42.84 -6.74 29.09
CA GLU A 66 -43.63 -6.79 27.86
C GLU A 66 -43.03 -5.89 26.76
N ARG A 67 -42.62 -4.65 27.16
CA ARG A 67 -41.96 -3.73 26.22
C ARG A 67 -40.63 -4.24 25.75
N GLU A 68 -39.80 -4.84 26.61
CA GLU A 68 -38.53 -5.49 26.22
C GLU A 68 -38.79 -6.62 25.25
N GLU A 69 -39.77 -7.47 25.46
CA GLU A 69 -40.11 -8.60 24.58
C GLU A 69 -40.63 -8.11 23.22
N PHE A 70 -41.41 -7.05 23.19
CA PHE A 70 -41.88 -6.43 21.96
C PHE A 70 -40.76 -5.81 21.14
N LEU A 71 -39.77 -5.14 21.78
CA LEU A 71 -38.66 -4.47 21.12
C LEU A 71 -37.51 -5.43 20.72
N ALA A 72 -37.37 -6.53 21.42
CA ALA A 72 -36.20 -7.44 21.27
C ALA A 72 -35.96 -7.85 19.81
N PRO A 73 -36.96 -8.25 19.00
CA PRO A 73 -36.72 -8.63 17.60
C PRO A 73 -36.17 -7.48 16.75
N MET A 74 -36.67 -6.26 16.95
CA MET A 74 -36.21 -5.07 16.21
C MET A 74 -34.74 -4.74 16.54
N TYR A 75 -34.41 -4.70 17.83
CA TYR A 75 -33.05 -4.41 18.27
C TYR A 75 -32.06 -5.51 17.87
N GLN A 76 -32.50 -6.76 17.83
CA GLN A 76 -31.72 -7.88 17.30
C GLN A 76 -31.42 -7.70 15.81
N GLN A 77 -32.43 -7.32 15.00
CA GLN A 77 -32.22 -7.04 13.57
C GLN A 77 -31.24 -5.87 13.36
N VAL A 78 -31.36 -4.80 14.14
CA VAL A 78 -30.41 -3.68 14.09
C VAL A 78 -28.98 -4.15 14.42
N ALA A 79 -28.83 -4.98 15.45
CA ALA A 79 -27.53 -5.54 15.82
C ALA A 79 -26.95 -6.44 14.73
N MET A 80 -27.77 -7.26 14.05
CA MET A 80 -27.37 -8.09 12.92
C MET A 80 -26.90 -7.25 11.75
N GLN A 81 -27.64 -6.21 11.37
CA GLN A 81 -27.24 -5.27 10.32
C GLN A 81 -25.93 -4.55 10.67
N PHE A 82 -25.77 -4.16 11.91
CA PHE A 82 -24.53 -3.55 12.39
C PHE A 82 -23.34 -4.51 12.29
N ALA A 83 -23.54 -5.77 12.65
CA ALA A 83 -22.50 -6.81 12.53
C ALA A 83 -22.13 -7.05 11.06
N ASP A 84 -23.11 -7.20 10.17
CA ASP A 84 -22.89 -7.40 8.73
C ASP A 84 -22.12 -6.23 8.10
N LEU A 85 -22.46 -5.00 8.42
CA LEU A 85 -21.78 -3.81 7.93
C LEU A 85 -20.33 -3.67 8.42
N HIS A 86 -19.97 -4.33 9.53
CA HIS A 86 -18.61 -4.34 10.05
C HIS A 86 -17.66 -5.21 9.23
N ASP A 87 -18.16 -6.23 8.57
CA ASP A 87 -17.39 -7.27 7.92
C ASP A 87 -17.38 -7.10 6.38
N THR A 88 -17.78 -5.94 5.88
CA THR A 88 -17.76 -5.63 4.45
C THR A 88 -16.32 -5.45 3.92
N PRO A 89 -16.06 -5.86 2.66
CA PRO A 89 -14.75 -5.72 2.04
C PRO A 89 -14.24 -4.28 2.01
N GLY A 90 -15.11 -3.30 1.71
CA GLY A 90 -14.75 -1.88 1.72
C GLY A 90 -14.22 -1.43 3.08
N ARG A 91 -14.84 -1.89 4.18
CA ARG A 91 -14.35 -1.59 5.52
C ARG A 91 -13.03 -2.29 5.84
N MET A 92 -12.84 -3.52 5.37
CA MET A 92 -11.55 -4.22 5.51
C MET A 92 -10.43 -3.49 4.75
N GLN A 93 -10.74 -2.95 3.57
CA GLN A 93 -9.80 -2.13 2.79
C GLN A 93 -9.44 -0.83 3.52
N GLU A 94 -10.43 -0.09 4.03
CA GLU A 94 -10.21 1.12 4.85
C GLU A 94 -9.33 0.87 6.08
N LYS A 95 -9.43 -0.32 6.66
CA LYS A 95 -8.61 -0.75 7.81
C LYS A 95 -7.24 -1.30 7.41
N GLY A 96 -6.94 -1.40 6.12
CA GLY A 96 -5.69 -1.97 5.62
C GLY A 96 -5.57 -3.49 5.81
N ALA A 97 -6.69 -4.18 6.10
CA ALA A 97 -6.70 -5.64 6.25
C ALA A 97 -6.58 -6.35 4.89
N ILE A 98 -7.07 -5.74 3.84
CA ILE A 98 -6.94 -6.21 2.46
C ILE A 98 -6.39 -5.09 1.58
N THR A 99 -5.76 -5.50 0.48
CA THR A 99 -5.14 -4.59 -0.49
C THR A 99 -6.20 -3.90 -1.35
N ASP A 100 -7.17 -4.68 -1.86
CA ASP A 100 -8.22 -4.13 -2.71
C ASP A 100 -9.44 -5.04 -2.76
N VAL A 101 -10.56 -4.49 -3.26
CA VAL A 101 -11.84 -5.18 -3.46
C VAL A 101 -12.03 -5.47 -4.94
N LEU A 102 -12.29 -6.73 -5.27
CA LEU A 102 -12.42 -7.20 -6.63
C LEU A 102 -13.85 -7.68 -6.93
N ASP A 103 -14.21 -7.67 -8.23
CA ASP A 103 -15.36 -8.42 -8.72
C ASP A 103 -14.90 -9.82 -9.14
N TRP A 104 -15.49 -10.86 -8.56
CA TRP A 104 -15.16 -12.26 -8.85
C TRP A 104 -15.18 -12.59 -10.34
N LYS A 105 -16.11 -12.00 -11.10
CA LYS A 105 -16.24 -12.22 -12.54
C LYS A 105 -15.01 -11.80 -13.34
N THR A 106 -14.33 -10.74 -12.89
CA THR A 106 -13.15 -10.19 -13.55
C THR A 106 -11.84 -10.58 -12.86
N SER A 107 -11.90 -11.30 -11.75
CA SER A 107 -10.75 -11.63 -10.90
C SER A 107 -9.61 -12.34 -11.64
N ARG A 108 -9.91 -13.27 -12.55
CA ARG A 108 -8.88 -13.97 -13.37
C ARG A 108 -8.06 -12.99 -14.22
N THR A 109 -8.74 -12.05 -14.88
CA THR A 109 -8.08 -11.03 -15.70
C THR A 109 -7.25 -10.10 -14.84
N PHE A 110 -7.79 -9.70 -13.68
CA PHE A 110 -7.07 -8.87 -12.72
C PHE A 110 -5.78 -9.58 -12.24
N PHE A 111 -5.88 -10.82 -11.76
CA PHE A 111 -4.72 -11.57 -11.25
C PHE A 111 -3.70 -11.90 -12.33
N TYR A 112 -4.13 -12.14 -13.57
CA TYR A 112 -3.22 -12.32 -14.70
C TYR A 112 -2.33 -11.09 -14.90
N TRP A 113 -2.93 -9.90 -15.00
CA TRP A 113 -2.16 -8.68 -15.21
C TRP A 113 -1.37 -8.27 -13.97
N ARG A 114 -1.91 -8.50 -12.77
CA ARG A 114 -1.19 -8.24 -11.51
C ARG A 114 0.06 -9.09 -11.37
N LEU A 115 -0.04 -10.38 -11.65
CA LEU A 115 1.11 -11.29 -11.62
C LEU A 115 2.17 -10.90 -12.67
N ARG A 116 1.75 -10.64 -13.92
CA ARG A 116 2.68 -10.20 -14.97
C ARG A 116 3.42 -8.91 -14.56
N ARG A 117 2.69 -7.95 -14.00
CA ARG A 117 3.28 -6.72 -13.48
C ARG A 117 4.33 -7.00 -12.43
N LEU A 118 4.01 -7.81 -11.41
CA LEU A 118 4.95 -8.13 -10.34
C LEU A 118 6.22 -8.82 -10.87
N LEU A 119 6.09 -9.73 -11.83
CA LEU A 119 7.23 -10.41 -12.43
C LEU A 119 8.13 -9.44 -13.22
N LEU A 120 7.54 -8.53 -14.01
CA LEU A 120 8.32 -7.54 -14.76
C LEU A 120 8.96 -6.48 -13.84
N GLU A 121 8.23 -6.01 -12.85
CA GLU A 121 8.78 -5.11 -11.82
C GLU A 121 9.97 -5.76 -11.10
N GLU A 122 9.91 -7.06 -10.79
CA GLU A 122 11.00 -7.79 -10.15
C GLU A 122 12.22 -7.90 -11.04
N VAL A 123 12.04 -8.15 -12.34
CA VAL A 123 13.16 -8.15 -13.32
C VAL A 123 13.84 -6.78 -13.35
N VAL A 124 13.07 -5.69 -13.42
CA VAL A 124 13.65 -4.34 -13.44
C VAL A 124 14.32 -3.99 -12.12
N LYS A 125 13.71 -4.36 -10.99
CA LYS A 125 14.31 -4.18 -9.65
C LYS A 125 15.63 -4.90 -9.53
N GLY A 126 15.72 -6.14 -10.01
CA GLY A 126 16.98 -6.90 -10.05
C GLY A 126 18.08 -6.16 -10.81
N LYS A 127 17.79 -5.68 -12.01
CA LYS A 127 18.74 -4.88 -12.82
C LYS A 127 19.20 -3.60 -12.09
N ILE A 128 18.28 -2.92 -11.40
CA ILE A 128 18.61 -1.70 -10.64
C ILE A 128 19.47 -2.03 -9.41
N HIS A 129 19.18 -3.11 -8.68
CA HIS A 129 19.99 -3.57 -7.57
C HIS A 129 21.41 -4.01 -8.01
N GLU A 130 21.53 -4.65 -9.16
CA GLU A 130 22.85 -4.95 -9.75
C GLU A 130 23.64 -3.66 -10.06
N ALA A 131 22.95 -2.62 -10.54
CA ALA A 131 23.56 -1.33 -10.83
C ALA A 131 23.94 -0.54 -9.57
N ASN A 132 23.13 -0.62 -8.51
CA ASN A 132 23.39 -0.01 -7.21
C ASN A 132 22.72 -0.79 -6.07
N PRO A 133 23.48 -1.64 -5.36
CA PRO A 133 22.97 -2.46 -4.25
C PRO A 133 22.51 -1.68 -3.00
N GLU A 134 22.84 -0.39 -2.90
CA GLU A 134 22.46 0.45 -1.75
C GLU A 134 21.01 0.95 -1.84
N LEU A 135 20.35 0.81 -3.00
CA LEU A 135 18.99 1.27 -3.19
C LEU A 135 17.99 0.35 -2.51
N THR A 136 17.05 0.93 -1.77
CA THR A 136 15.92 0.20 -1.17
C THR A 136 14.80 -0.03 -2.19
N ASP A 137 13.98 -1.06 -1.98
CA ASP A 137 12.81 -1.34 -2.82
C ASP A 137 11.86 -0.14 -2.96
N GLY A 138 11.66 0.62 -1.89
CA GLY A 138 10.84 1.82 -1.91
C GLY A 138 11.41 2.93 -2.81
N GLN A 139 12.73 3.10 -2.81
CA GLN A 139 13.42 4.04 -3.71
C GLN A 139 13.30 3.59 -5.16
N ILE A 140 13.52 2.31 -5.43
CA ILE A 140 13.38 1.74 -6.77
C ILE A 140 11.96 1.93 -7.30
N GLN A 141 10.95 1.64 -6.49
CA GLN A 141 9.54 1.81 -6.88
C GLN A 141 9.22 3.28 -7.19
N ALA A 142 9.73 4.21 -6.39
CA ALA A 142 9.56 5.65 -6.62
C ALA A 142 10.24 6.10 -7.93
N MET A 143 11.43 5.57 -8.22
CA MET A 143 12.17 5.85 -9.46
C MET A 143 11.42 5.32 -10.69
N LEU A 144 10.94 4.06 -10.65
CA LEU A 144 10.15 3.48 -11.73
C LEU A 144 8.88 4.29 -12.03
N ARG A 145 8.15 4.70 -10.98
CA ARG A 145 6.97 5.56 -11.15
C ARG A 145 7.33 6.90 -11.78
N ARG A 146 8.44 7.49 -11.37
CA ARG A 146 8.92 8.75 -11.96
C ARG A 146 9.24 8.57 -13.45
N TRP A 147 9.99 7.54 -13.83
CA TRP A 147 10.34 7.27 -15.23
C TRP A 147 9.10 7.01 -16.08
N PHE A 148 8.11 6.30 -15.55
CA PHE A 148 6.83 6.11 -16.21
C PHE A 148 6.15 7.45 -16.51
N VAL A 149 6.08 8.34 -15.51
CA VAL A 149 5.45 9.67 -15.68
C VAL A 149 6.27 10.57 -16.61
N GLU A 150 7.58 10.48 -16.62
CA GLU A 150 8.45 11.22 -17.55
C GLU A 150 8.22 10.81 -19.00
N VAL A 151 7.95 9.52 -19.26
CA VAL A 151 7.70 8.99 -20.62
C VAL A 151 6.26 9.25 -21.07
N GLU A 152 5.28 8.87 -20.24
CA GLU A 152 3.86 8.93 -20.60
C GLU A 152 3.24 10.32 -20.40
N GLY A 153 3.88 11.17 -19.62
CA GLY A 153 3.41 12.50 -19.25
C GLY A 153 2.48 12.50 -18.03
N THR A 154 2.39 13.65 -17.38
CA THR A 154 1.61 13.84 -16.15
C THR A 154 0.11 13.56 -16.33
N VAL A 155 -0.42 13.82 -17.53
CA VAL A 155 -1.84 13.58 -17.87
C VAL A 155 -2.19 12.09 -17.80
N LYS A 156 -1.23 11.21 -18.10
CA LYS A 156 -1.40 9.74 -18.09
C LYS A 156 -0.86 9.08 -16.81
N ALA A 157 -0.46 9.84 -15.81
CA ALA A 157 0.11 9.32 -14.57
C ALA A 157 -0.80 8.32 -13.85
N TYR A 158 -2.12 8.41 -14.06
CA TYR A 158 -3.11 7.47 -13.50
C TYR A 158 -2.98 6.05 -14.07
N LEU A 159 -2.40 5.88 -15.27
CA LEU A 159 -2.16 4.56 -15.87
C LEU A 159 -1.12 3.74 -15.09
N TRP A 160 -0.33 4.37 -14.24
CA TRP A 160 0.53 3.67 -13.30
C TRP A 160 -0.22 2.67 -12.42
N ASP A 161 -1.47 2.99 -12.05
CA ASP A 161 -2.30 2.14 -11.21
C ASP A 161 -3.01 1.03 -12.01
N SER A 162 -3.00 1.10 -13.35
CA SER A 162 -3.49 0.06 -14.25
C SER A 162 -2.43 -1.01 -14.46
N ASN A 163 -2.69 -2.23 -13.98
CA ASN A 163 -1.74 -3.34 -14.14
C ASN A 163 -1.43 -3.65 -15.61
N LYS A 164 -2.44 -3.58 -16.49
CA LYS A 164 -2.27 -3.86 -17.92
C LYS A 164 -1.40 -2.83 -18.60
N ASP A 165 -1.71 -1.56 -18.43
CA ASP A 165 -0.98 -0.48 -19.11
C ASP A 165 0.47 -0.42 -18.64
N LEU A 166 0.71 -0.65 -17.34
CA LEU A 166 2.08 -0.71 -16.83
C LEU A 166 2.86 -1.93 -17.35
N VAL A 167 2.21 -3.10 -17.49
CA VAL A 167 2.82 -4.27 -18.11
C VAL A 167 3.24 -3.97 -19.55
N GLU A 168 2.35 -3.39 -20.36
CA GLU A 168 2.63 -3.03 -21.74
C GLU A 168 3.79 -2.02 -21.84
N TRP A 169 3.85 -1.07 -20.92
CA TRP A 169 4.96 -0.12 -20.83
C TRP A 169 6.28 -0.81 -20.44
N LEU A 170 6.28 -1.65 -19.39
CA LEU A 170 7.48 -2.37 -18.95
C LEU A 170 8.01 -3.32 -20.04
N GLU A 171 7.13 -4.02 -20.75
CA GLU A 171 7.51 -4.89 -21.85
C GLU A 171 8.25 -4.10 -22.95
N LYS A 172 7.74 -2.92 -23.34
CA LYS A 172 8.42 -2.02 -24.28
C LYS A 172 9.80 -1.57 -23.78
N GLN A 173 9.93 -1.31 -22.46
CA GLN A 173 11.19 -0.88 -21.88
C GLN A 173 12.23 -2.01 -21.77
N LEU A 174 11.78 -3.27 -21.72
CA LEU A 174 12.63 -4.45 -21.60
C LEU A 174 12.95 -5.12 -22.95
N THR A 175 12.22 -4.76 -24.01
CA THR A 175 12.44 -5.31 -25.36
C THR A 175 13.64 -4.62 -26.00
N GLU A 176 14.66 -5.39 -26.36
CA GLU A 176 15.80 -4.93 -27.15
C GLU A 176 15.41 -4.87 -28.65
N GLU A 177 14.70 -3.82 -29.05
CA GLU A 177 14.50 -3.52 -30.46
C GLU A 177 15.57 -2.55 -30.96
N GLU A 178 16.25 -2.88 -32.06
CA GLU A 178 17.24 -2.00 -32.69
C GLU A 178 16.62 -0.63 -32.99
N GLY A 179 17.16 0.41 -32.35
CA GLY A 179 16.71 1.80 -32.56
C GLY A 179 15.66 2.31 -31.58
N VAL A 180 15.12 1.46 -30.70
CA VAL A 180 14.19 1.91 -29.64
C VAL A 180 14.99 2.23 -28.37
N ARG A 181 14.87 3.49 -27.92
CA ARG A 181 15.52 3.98 -26.71
C ARG A 181 14.71 3.57 -25.49
N SER A 182 15.24 2.67 -24.66
CA SER A 182 14.66 2.35 -23.35
C SER A 182 15.11 3.35 -22.29
N VAL A 183 14.19 4.12 -21.77
CA VAL A 183 14.45 5.06 -20.66
C VAL A 183 14.88 4.31 -19.39
N VAL A 184 14.32 3.14 -19.14
CA VAL A 184 14.69 2.30 -18.00
C VAL A 184 16.16 1.87 -18.11
N GLU A 185 16.59 1.38 -19.26
CA GLU A 185 17.96 0.93 -19.46
C GLU A 185 18.98 2.08 -19.44
N GLU A 186 18.63 3.24 -20.01
CA GLU A 186 19.50 4.42 -19.93
C GLU A 186 19.68 4.88 -18.49
N ASN A 187 18.61 4.92 -17.73
CA ASN A 187 18.68 5.29 -16.32
C ASN A 187 19.45 4.27 -15.47
N ILE A 188 19.31 2.97 -15.75
CA ILE A 188 20.10 1.92 -15.08
C ILE A 188 21.60 2.11 -15.36
N LYS A 189 21.98 2.38 -16.62
CA LYS A 189 23.38 2.69 -16.97
C LYS A 189 23.90 3.92 -16.24
N TYR A 190 23.05 4.95 -16.09
CA TYR A 190 23.39 6.15 -15.34
C TYR A 190 23.59 5.85 -13.84
N ILE A 191 22.68 5.09 -13.23
CA ILE A 191 22.77 4.67 -11.82
C ILE A 191 24.04 3.87 -11.58
N SER A 192 24.36 2.90 -12.43
CA SER A 192 25.58 2.10 -12.33
C SER A 192 26.82 2.96 -12.40
N ARG A 193 26.87 3.90 -13.37
CA ARG A 193 27.98 4.83 -13.50
C ARG A 193 28.16 5.72 -12.26
N ASP A 194 27.07 6.28 -11.76
CA ASP A 194 27.10 7.15 -10.60
C ASP A 194 27.55 6.40 -9.33
N TYR A 195 27.04 5.17 -9.14
CA TYR A 195 27.44 4.31 -8.04
C TYR A 195 28.95 3.98 -8.11
N VAL A 196 29.46 3.57 -9.27
CA VAL A 196 30.88 3.26 -9.45
C VAL A 196 31.75 4.49 -9.19
N LEU A 197 31.36 5.66 -9.70
CA LEU A 197 32.07 6.92 -9.42
C LEU A 197 32.07 7.30 -7.93
N LYS A 198 30.94 7.07 -7.23
CA LYS A 198 30.85 7.26 -5.77
C LYS A 198 31.82 6.32 -5.04
N GLN A 199 31.87 5.05 -5.42
CA GLN A 199 32.79 4.08 -4.82
C GLN A 199 34.26 4.47 -5.06
N ILE A 200 34.62 4.89 -6.27
CA ILE A 200 35.98 5.36 -6.59
C ILE A 200 36.34 6.58 -5.73
N ARG A 201 35.45 7.56 -5.64
CA ARG A 201 35.69 8.76 -4.79
C ARG A 201 35.91 8.38 -3.33
N SER A 202 35.07 7.50 -2.80
CA SER A 202 35.18 7.01 -1.42
C SER A 202 36.50 6.29 -1.16
N LEU A 203 36.91 5.42 -2.09
CA LEU A 203 38.18 4.69 -1.99
C LEU A 203 39.39 5.62 -2.03
N VAL A 204 39.38 6.61 -2.94
CA VAL A 204 40.46 7.59 -3.06
C VAL A 204 40.53 8.51 -1.81
N GLN A 205 39.41 8.87 -1.26
CA GLN A 205 39.36 9.69 -0.02
C GLN A 205 39.85 8.91 1.22
N ALA A 206 39.50 7.62 1.30
CA ALA A 206 39.93 6.77 2.41
C ALA A 206 41.41 6.35 2.33
N ASN A 207 41.99 6.31 1.13
CA ASN A 207 43.36 5.83 0.87
C ASN A 207 44.08 6.77 -0.09
N PRO A 208 44.43 8.00 0.32
CA PRO A 208 45.08 8.98 -0.58
C PRO A 208 46.44 8.50 -1.14
N GLU A 209 47.16 7.68 -0.38
CA GLU A 209 48.47 7.14 -0.74
C GLU A 209 48.42 6.21 -1.94
N VAL A 210 47.29 5.50 -2.17
CA VAL A 210 47.15 4.59 -3.32
C VAL A 210 46.42 5.26 -4.51
N ALA A 211 46.05 6.53 -4.38
CA ALA A 211 45.34 7.24 -5.44
C ALA A 211 46.14 7.36 -6.73
N MET A 212 47.45 7.68 -6.61
CA MET A 212 48.36 7.80 -7.75
C MET A 212 48.55 6.46 -8.44
N ASP A 213 48.80 5.39 -7.68
CA ASP A 213 48.96 4.05 -8.23
C ASP A 213 47.69 3.57 -8.93
N SER A 214 46.51 3.92 -8.39
CA SER A 214 45.21 3.66 -8.99
C SER A 214 45.05 4.35 -10.33
N ILE A 215 45.44 5.63 -10.45
CA ILE A 215 45.39 6.38 -11.71
C ILE A 215 46.31 5.74 -12.75
N VAL A 216 47.54 5.40 -12.36
CA VAL A 216 48.49 4.73 -13.24
C VAL A 216 47.93 3.38 -13.73
N HIS A 217 47.39 2.57 -12.82
CA HIS A 217 46.80 1.29 -13.18
C HIS A 217 45.60 1.46 -14.12
N MET A 218 44.68 2.36 -13.84
CA MET A 218 43.51 2.64 -14.71
C MET A 218 43.97 3.09 -16.10
N THR A 219 44.97 3.97 -16.21
CA THR A 219 45.47 4.46 -17.51
C THR A 219 46.13 3.38 -18.36
N GLN A 220 46.59 2.28 -17.77
CA GLN A 220 47.12 1.12 -18.51
C GLN A 220 46.00 0.30 -19.20
N HIS A 221 44.75 0.36 -18.66
CA HIS A 221 43.62 -0.44 -19.14
C HIS A 221 42.66 0.30 -20.07
N ILE A 222 42.92 1.57 -20.37
CA ILE A 222 42.12 2.39 -21.31
C ILE A 222 42.81 2.44 -22.69
N SER A 223 42.01 2.73 -23.74
CA SER A 223 42.50 2.87 -25.09
C SER A 223 43.49 4.04 -25.24
N PRO A 224 44.36 4.04 -26.24
CA PRO A 224 45.30 5.14 -26.50
C PRO A 224 44.61 6.50 -26.67
N THR A 225 43.44 6.52 -27.29
CA THR A 225 42.63 7.75 -27.48
C THR A 225 42.09 8.27 -26.14
N GLN A 226 41.56 7.40 -25.28
CA GLN A 226 41.09 7.76 -23.93
C GLN A 226 42.25 8.23 -23.03
N ARG A 227 43.45 7.60 -23.18
CA ARG A 227 44.64 8.01 -22.45
C ARG A 227 45.09 9.44 -22.82
N ALA A 228 45.10 9.76 -24.12
CA ALA A 228 45.42 11.09 -24.59
C ALA A 228 44.41 12.13 -24.04
N GLU A 229 43.13 11.80 -23.95
CA GLU A 229 42.10 12.67 -23.39
C GLU A 229 42.29 12.88 -21.88
N VAL A 230 42.65 11.85 -21.11
CA VAL A 230 42.98 11.97 -19.67
C VAL A 230 44.16 12.93 -19.48
N VAL A 231 45.23 12.77 -20.26
CA VAL A 231 46.39 13.67 -20.21
C VAL A 231 46.00 15.10 -20.52
N ARG A 232 45.14 15.31 -21.54
CA ARG A 232 44.62 16.63 -21.90
C ARG A 232 43.83 17.26 -20.73
N ILE A 233 42.92 16.51 -20.09
CA ILE A 233 42.13 16.99 -18.96
C ILE A 233 43.04 17.36 -17.77
N LEU A 234 43.99 16.52 -17.41
CA LEU A 234 44.91 16.79 -16.31
C LEU A 234 45.77 18.03 -16.57
N SER A 235 46.24 18.24 -17.79
CA SER A 235 47.03 19.44 -18.14
C SER A 235 46.23 20.75 -18.10
N THR A 236 44.91 20.65 -18.27
CA THR A 236 44.00 21.84 -18.10
C THR A 236 43.69 22.16 -16.65
N MET A 237 43.80 21.19 -15.73
CA MET A 237 43.57 21.38 -14.30
C MET A 237 44.71 22.16 -13.61
N ASP A 238 45.94 22.07 -14.16
CA ASP A 238 47.14 22.75 -13.62
C ASP A 238 47.27 24.22 -14.08
N SER A 239 46.38 24.72 -14.93
CA SER A 239 46.37 26.13 -15.31
C SER A 239 45.71 26.94 -14.19
N PRO A 240 46.47 27.78 -13.45
CA PRO A 240 45.86 28.64 -12.43
C PRO A 240 44.86 29.57 -13.13
N SER A 241 43.62 29.61 -12.66
CA SER A 241 42.62 30.59 -13.05
C SER A 241 43.19 31.98 -12.76
N SER A 242 43.71 32.62 -13.79
CA SER A 242 44.11 34.04 -13.75
C SER A 242 42.81 34.84 -13.66
N THR A 243 42.49 35.28 -12.45
CA THR A 243 41.62 36.41 -12.15
C THR A 243 42.40 37.48 -11.49
#